data_94c1f1377153a5914472f766921f0c40
#
_entry.id   94c1f1377153a5914472f766921f0c40
#
_cell.length_a   1.000
_cell.length_b   1.000
_cell.length_c   1.000
_cell.angle_alpha   90.00
_cell.angle_beta   90.00
_cell.angle_gamma   90.00
#
_symmetry.space_group_name_H-M   'P 1'
#
loop_
_entity.id
_entity.type
_entity.pdbx_description
1 polymer ?
#
loop_
_entity_poly.entity_id
_entity_poly.type
_entity_poly.pdbx_seq_one_letter_code
_entity_poly.pdbx_strand_id
1 'polypeptide(L)'
;MIRTNVIGVVGQGFVGGALRRGFEQLTDLTVEAFDIAKPKSSTCESAGELFGKTDVIFVCVPTPMKKSGKCDTRIVESVLNEIHQYSVDTDSPKIAVVKSTIPPGSTALWNDKFGRSKMRVVFNPEFLTEANADWDFRNQNRVILGGPKESVKIVAKIFEKVAWANRPKFTCEIVQTSSTTAELTKYVTNCYLAMKVSFSNEIYQLAGALG
;
A
#
# COMPACT_ATOMS: atom_id res chain seq x y z
N MET A 1 6.20 1.03 -22.29
CA MET A 1 4.98 0.31 -21.81
C MET A 1 5.28 -0.17 -20.38
N ILE A 2 4.34 -0.07 -19.42
CA ILE A 2 4.50 -0.57 -18.04
C ILE A 2 4.42 -2.11 -18.04
N ARG A 3 5.42 -2.78 -17.51
CA ARG A 3 5.43 -4.24 -17.28
C ARG A 3 4.61 -4.55 -16.01
N THR A 4 3.78 -5.57 -16.06
CA THR A 4 2.89 -5.97 -14.96
C THR A 4 3.00 -7.46 -14.57
N ASN A 5 3.97 -8.16 -15.13
CA ASN A 5 4.26 -9.56 -14.80
C ASN A 5 5.28 -9.70 -13.66
N VAL A 6 6.03 -8.63 -13.38
CA VAL A 6 6.95 -8.53 -12.25
C VAL A 6 6.58 -7.29 -11.45
N ILE A 7 6.34 -7.43 -10.16
CA ILE A 7 6.03 -6.32 -9.24
C ILE A 7 7.09 -6.19 -8.16
N GLY A 8 7.33 -4.95 -7.70
CA GLY A 8 8.26 -4.66 -6.62
C GLY A 8 7.53 -4.39 -5.30
N VAL A 9 8.14 -4.77 -4.19
CA VAL A 9 7.67 -4.43 -2.84
C VAL A 9 8.82 -3.86 -2.02
N VAL A 10 8.72 -2.58 -1.65
CA VAL A 10 9.66 -1.90 -0.74
C VAL A 10 9.07 -1.88 0.67
N GLY A 11 9.82 -2.44 1.63
CA GLY A 11 9.39 -2.67 3.00
C GLY A 11 8.74 -4.05 3.18
N GLN A 12 9.32 -4.87 4.09
CA GLN A 12 8.89 -6.24 4.41
C GLN A 12 8.38 -6.33 5.87
N GLY A 13 7.61 -5.30 6.29
CA GLY A 13 6.80 -5.33 7.51
C GLY A 13 5.62 -6.30 7.37
N PHE A 14 4.65 -6.22 8.29
CA PHE A 14 3.46 -7.09 8.22
C PHE A 14 2.65 -6.85 6.92
N VAL A 15 2.50 -5.59 6.47
CA VAL A 15 1.78 -5.25 5.24
C VAL A 15 2.52 -5.73 4.00
N GLY A 16 3.79 -5.33 3.84
CA GLY A 16 4.58 -5.69 2.65
C GLY A 16 4.85 -7.19 2.55
N GLY A 17 5.11 -7.84 3.69
CA GLY A 17 5.28 -9.30 3.75
C GLY A 17 4.00 -10.07 3.38
N ALA A 18 2.84 -9.65 3.89
CA ALA A 18 1.56 -10.28 3.53
C ALA A 18 1.20 -10.05 2.06
N LEU A 19 1.43 -8.83 1.55
CA LEU A 19 1.24 -8.50 0.13
C LEU A 19 2.11 -9.41 -0.75
N ARG A 20 3.40 -9.51 -0.44
CA ARG A 20 4.35 -10.34 -1.18
C ARG A 20 3.88 -11.80 -1.21
N ARG A 21 3.72 -12.42 -0.04
CA ARG A 21 3.29 -13.83 0.05
C ARG A 21 1.92 -14.06 -0.61
N GLY A 22 1.02 -13.09 -0.50
CA GLY A 22 -0.28 -13.15 -1.14
C GLY A 22 -0.16 -13.20 -2.68
N PHE A 23 0.60 -12.32 -3.28
CA PHE A 23 0.82 -12.33 -4.73
C PHE A 23 1.57 -13.58 -5.19
N GLU A 24 2.64 -14.00 -4.50
CA GLU A 24 3.39 -15.21 -4.83
C GLU A 24 2.53 -16.49 -4.80
N GLN A 25 1.54 -16.55 -3.91
CA GLN A 25 0.70 -17.75 -3.72
C GLN A 25 -0.59 -17.75 -4.55
N LEU A 26 -1.10 -16.57 -4.90
CA LEU A 26 -2.42 -16.42 -5.52
C LEU A 26 -2.35 -15.94 -6.98
N THR A 27 -1.15 -15.78 -7.54
CA THR A 27 -0.94 -15.31 -8.92
C THR A 27 0.29 -15.97 -9.53
N ASP A 28 0.42 -15.81 -10.86
CA ASP A 28 1.64 -16.16 -11.62
C ASP A 28 2.65 -14.99 -11.69
N LEU A 29 2.48 -13.99 -10.81
CA LEU A 29 3.36 -12.82 -10.81
C LEU A 29 4.68 -13.13 -10.10
N THR A 30 5.78 -12.67 -10.68
CA THR A 30 7.05 -12.61 -9.96
C THR A 30 7.02 -11.40 -9.01
N VAL A 31 7.42 -11.60 -7.76
CA VAL A 31 7.51 -10.53 -6.77
C VAL A 31 8.95 -10.31 -6.35
N GLU A 32 9.47 -9.13 -6.64
CA GLU A 32 10.77 -8.68 -6.15
C GLU A 32 10.58 -7.85 -4.88
N ALA A 33 11.46 -8.01 -3.91
CA ALA A 33 11.35 -7.36 -2.61
C ALA A 33 12.67 -6.75 -2.16
N PHE A 34 12.56 -5.59 -1.49
CA PHE A 34 13.69 -4.94 -0.83
C PHE A 34 13.26 -4.34 0.52
N ASP A 35 14.05 -4.58 1.56
CA ASP A 35 13.88 -3.98 2.88
C ASP A 35 15.26 -3.72 3.50
N ILE A 36 15.58 -2.46 3.75
CA ILE A 36 16.85 -2.05 4.31
C ILE A 36 17.09 -2.58 5.74
N ALA A 37 16.02 -2.75 6.51
CA ALA A 37 16.08 -3.27 7.89
C ALA A 37 15.99 -4.79 7.96
N LYS A 38 15.54 -5.45 6.88
CA LYS A 38 15.33 -6.90 6.82
C LYS A 38 15.96 -7.51 5.55
N PRO A 39 17.28 -7.45 5.38
CA PRO A 39 17.94 -7.91 4.16
C PRO A 39 17.67 -9.40 3.85
N LYS A 40 17.48 -10.25 4.87
CA LYS A 40 17.11 -11.67 4.69
C LYS A 40 15.73 -11.87 4.05
N SER A 41 14.87 -10.86 4.07
CA SER A 41 13.55 -10.89 3.44
C SER A 41 13.55 -10.22 2.06
N SER A 42 14.70 -9.77 1.57
CA SER A 42 14.86 -9.16 0.26
C SER A 42 15.21 -10.20 -0.80
N THR A 43 14.77 -9.98 -2.04
CA THR A 43 15.18 -10.73 -3.24
C THR A 43 16.19 -9.93 -4.06
N CYS A 44 16.29 -8.63 -3.80
CA CYS A 44 17.21 -7.70 -4.40
C CYS A 44 18.22 -7.20 -3.36
N GLU A 45 19.45 -6.97 -3.78
CA GLU A 45 20.54 -6.44 -2.94
C GLU A 45 20.39 -4.95 -2.68
N SER A 46 19.70 -4.24 -3.57
CA SER A 46 19.47 -2.79 -3.47
C SER A 46 18.08 -2.37 -3.99
N ALA A 47 17.64 -1.18 -3.57
CA ALA A 47 16.43 -0.56 -4.11
C ALA A 47 16.56 -0.29 -5.62
N GLY A 48 17.73 0.16 -6.08
CA GLY A 48 18.01 0.38 -7.50
C GLY A 48 17.86 -0.88 -8.35
N GLU A 49 18.30 -2.02 -7.86
CA GLU A 49 18.12 -3.32 -8.53
C GLU A 49 16.60 -3.65 -8.65
N LEU A 50 15.85 -3.49 -7.56
CA LEU A 50 14.40 -3.68 -7.59
C LEU A 50 13.73 -2.77 -8.63
N PHE A 51 14.11 -1.48 -8.68
CA PHE A 51 13.54 -0.53 -9.65
C PHE A 51 13.89 -0.90 -11.10
N GLY A 52 15.04 -1.52 -11.33
CA GLY A 52 15.43 -2.03 -12.66
C GLY A 52 14.58 -3.20 -13.14
N LYS A 53 14.23 -4.08 -12.23
CA LYS A 53 13.43 -5.29 -12.50
C LYS A 53 11.93 -5.00 -12.63
N THR A 54 11.42 -3.93 -11.99
CA THR A 54 9.98 -3.71 -11.79
C THR A 54 9.54 -2.33 -12.27
N ASP A 55 8.31 -2.24 -12.80
CA ASP A 55 7.70 -0.95 -13.19
C ASP A 55 6.54 -0.55 -12.27
N VAL A 56 5.94 -1.52 -11.55
CA VAL A 56 4.94 -1.28 -10.52
C VAL A 56 5.53 -1.66 -9.17
N ILE A 57 5.65 -0.68 -8.26
CA ILE A 57 6.37 -0.80 -7.00
C ILE A 57 5.44 -0.45 -5.84
N PHE A 58 5.14 -1.43 -5.00
CA PHE A 58 4.38 -1.23 -3.77
C PHE A 58 5.30 -0.69 -2.66
N VAL A 59 4.92 0.45 -2.09
CA VAL A 59 5.66 1.12 -1.01
C VAL A 59 4.95 0.85 0.32
N CYS A 60 5.56 0.00 1.16
CA CYS A 60 5.01 -0.51 2.42
C CYS A 60 5.92 -0.15 3.61
N VAL A 61 6.47 1.05 3.62
CA VAL A 61 7.40 1.53 4.65
C VAL A 61 6.68 2.19 5.82
N PRO A 62 7.32 2.29 7.02
CA PRO A 62 6.70 2.90 8.18
C PRO A 62 6.36 4.38 8.01
N THR A 63 5.23 4.80 8.59
CA THR A 63 4.83 6.21 8.74
C THR A 63 4.53 6.51 10.22
N PRO A 64 5.56 6.66 11.06
CA PRO A 64 5.37 6.84 12.49
C PRO A 64 4.71 8.18 12.82
N MET A 65 4.12 8.27 14.00
CA MET A 65 3.60 9.53 14.52
C MET A 65 4.74 10.39 15.07
N LYS A 66 4.80 11.66 14.67
CA LYS A 66 5.70 12.66 15.25
C LYS A 66 5.24 13.05 16.66
N LYS A 67 6.12 13.66 17.47
CA LYS A 67 5.76 14.22 18.78
C LYS A 67 4.60 15.22 18.74
N SER A 68 4.39 15.87 17.60
CA SER A 68 3.28 16.80 17.35
C SER A 68 1.95 16.11 17.02
N GLY A 69 1.88 14.78 17.00
CA GLY A 69 0.72 14.01 16.56
C GLY A 69 0.59 13.86 15.02
N LYS A 70 1.42 14.57 14.25
CA LYS A 70 1.37 14.49 12.79
C LYS A 70 2.01 13.19 12.27
N CYS A 71 1.47 12.64 11.18
CA CYS A 71 2.07 11.53 10.45
C CYS A 71 3.43 11.93 9.87
N ASP A 72 4.43 11.08 10.01
CA ASP A 72 5.76 11.30 9.42
C ASP A 72 5.88 10.56 8.09
N THR A 73 5.76 11.29 6.99
CA THR A 73 5.82 10.74 5.63
C THR A 73 7.23 10.73 5.04
N ARG A 74 8.27 11.16 5.77
CA ARG A 74 9.62 11.33 5.23
C ARG A 74 10.21 10.04 4.63
N ILE A 75 9.93 8.88 5.23
CA ILE A 75 10.43 7.60 4.70
C ILE A 75 9.73 7.27 3.36
N VAL A 76 8.42 7.47 3.27
CA VAL A 76 7.68 7.31 2.00
C VAL A 76 8.22 8.25 0.95
N GLU A 77 8.41 9.54 1.30
CA GLU A 77 8.94 10.56 0.38
C GLU A 77 10.36 10.23 -0.09
N SER A 78 11.22 9.67 0.78
CA SER A 78 12.55 9.20 0.39
C SER A 78 12.48 8.14 -0.68
N VAL A 79 11.67 7.09 -0.45
CA VAL A 79 11.47 6.00 -1.43
C VAL A 79 10.88 6.53 -2.74
N LEU A 80 9.89 7.43 -2.67
CA LEU A 80 9.30 8.02 -3.88
C LEU A 80 10.31 8.87 -4.65
N ASN A 81 11.19 9.62 -3.97
CA ASN A 81 12.26 10.38 -4.63
C ASN A 81 13.28 9.45 -5.31
N GLU A 82 13.65 8.32 -4.68
CA GLU A 82 14.55 7.33 -5.28
C GLU A 82 13.94 6.68 -6.53
N ILE A 83 12.66 6.28 -6.49
CA ILE A 83 11.92 5.76 -7.67
C ILE A 83 11.85 6.83 -8.76
N HIS A 84 11.58 8.09 -8.39
CA HIS A 84 11.53 9.20 -9.32
C HIS A 84 12.87 9.42 -10.01
N GLN A 85 13.96 9.50 -9.24
CA GLN A 85 15.30 9.69 -9.77
C GLN A 85 15.66 8.56 -10.73
N TYR A 86 15.41 7.30 -10.33
CA TYR A 86 15.61 6.15 -11.21
C TYR A 86 14.81 6.26 -12.51
N SER A 87 13.54 6.67 -12.42
CA SER A 87 12.66 6.85 -13.60
C SER A 87 13.18 7.94 -14.56
N VAL A 88 13.76 9.02 -14.01
CA VAL A 88 14.36 10.11 -14.81
C VAL A 88 15.65 9.64 -15.47
N ASP A 89 16.58 9.04 -14.69
CA ASP A 89 17.91 8.65 -15.15
C ASP A 89 17.86 7.56 -16.24
N THR A 90 16.86 6.68 -16.16
CA THR A 90 16.70 5.57 -17.11
C THR A 90 15.62 5.79 -18.16
N ASP A 91 14.94 6.93 -18.12
CA ASP A 91 13.76 7.25 -18.95
C ASP A 91 12.65 6.16 -18.89
N SER A 92 12.59 5.43 -17.77
CA SER A 92 11.70 4.27 -17.58
C SER A 92 10.43 4.68 -16.83
N PRO A 93 9.23 4.36 -17.36
CA PRO A 93 7.98 4.68 -16.67
C PRO A 93 7.82 3.81 -15.41
N LYS A 94 7.39 4.44 -14.29
CA LYS A 94 7.17 3.78 -12.99
C LYS A 94 5.82 4.14 -12.39
N ILE A 95 5.19 3.18 -11.71
CA ILE A 95 4.02 3.40 -10.86
C ILE A 95 4.40 3.01 -9.43
N ALA A 96 4.48 4.01 -8.54
CA ALA A 96 4.62 3.78 -7.11
C ALA A 96 3.23 3.63 -6.48
N VAL A 97 2.96 2.48 -5.87
CA VAL A 97 1.69 2.19 -5.19
C VAL A 97 1.92 2.29 -3.69
N VAL A 98 1.51 3.40 -3.09
CA VAL A 98 1.68 3.65 -1.66
C VAL A 98 0.61 2.91 -0.87
N LYS A 99 1.04 2.02 0.03
CA LYS A 99 0.18 1.31 0.98
C LYS A 99 0.30 1.85 2.40
N SER A 100 1.39 2.54 2.69
CA SER A 100 1.61 3.20 3.99
C SER A 100 0.51 4.23 4.26
N THR A 101 0.05 4.33 5.51
CA THR A 101 -0.95 5.33 5.90
C THR A 101 -0.37 6.75 5.76
N ILE A 102 -1.02 7.59 4.98
CA ILE A 102 -0.59 8.95 4.66
C ILE A 102 -1.76 9.93 4.76
N PRO A 103 -1.51 11.21 5.09
CA PRO A 103 -2.57 12.22 5.18
C PRO A 103 -3.31 12.42 3.85
N PRO A 104 -4.63 12.66 3.87
CA PRO A 104 -5.40 12.98 2.67
C PRO A 104 -4.79 14.15 1.88
N GLY A 105 -4.69 13.98 0.55
CA GLY A 105 -4.07 14.93 -0.38
C GLY A 105 -2.59 14.66 -0.68
N SER A 106 -1.91 13.78 0.07
CA SER A 106 -0.48 13.50 -0.12
C SER A 106 -0.16 12.98 -1.52
N THR A 107 -0.95 12.03 -2.02
CA THR A 107 -0.74 11.43 -3.35
C THR A 107 -0.91 12.46 -4.48
N ALA A 108 -1.87 13.38 -4.34
CA ALA A 108 -2.07 14.45 -5.32
C ALA A 108 -0.85 15.36 -5.35
N LEU A 109 -0.36 15.82 -4.18
CA LEU A 109 0.85 16.64 -4.07
C LEU A 109 2.09 15.96 -4.68
N TRP A 110 2.26 14.66 -4.46
CA TRP A 110 3.39 13.92 -5.05
C TRP A 110 3.24 13.75 -6.56
N ASN A 111 2.02 13.52 -7.08
CA ASN A 111 1.81 13.50 -8.52
C ASN A 111 2.09 14.85 -9.18
N ASP A 112 1.76 15.97 -8.53
CA ASP A 112 2.10 17.32 -9.01
C ASP A 112 3.62 17.53 -8.96
N LYS A 113 4.29 17.15 -7.86
CA LYS A 113 5.74 17.25 -7.70
C LYS A 113 6.49 16.45 -8.77
N PHE A 114 6.05 15.23 -9.07
CA PHE A 114 6.70 14.33 -10.03
C PHE A 114 6.10 14.41 -11.44
N GLY A 115 5.15 15.30 -11.68
CA GLY A 115 4.32 15.36 -12.89
C GLY A 115 5.07 15.49 -14.21
N ARG A 116 6.31 16.04 -14.18
CA ARG A 116 7.17 16.17 -15.37
C ARG A 116 7.94 14.89 -15.72
N SER A 117 7.93 13.89 -14.88
CA SER A 117 8.56 12.58 -15.14
C SER A 117 7.55 11.54 -15.62
N LYS A 118 8.06 10.36 -15.99
CA LYS A 118 7.22 9.20 -16.34
C LYS A 118 6.72 8.43 -15.12
N MET A 119 7.01 8.88 -13.89
CA MET A 119 6.52 8.28 -12.66
C MET A 119 5.11 8.78 -12.32
N ARG A 120 4.28 7.89 -11.77
CA ARG A 120 2.98 8.22 -11.17
C ARG A 120 2.83 7.54 -9.82
N VAL A 121 2.08 8.19 -8.93
CA VAL A 121 1.78 7.67 -7.58
C VAL A 121 0.31 7.29 -7.51
N VAL A 122 0.05 6.07 -7.03
CA VAL A 122 -1.28 5.54 -6.74
C VAL A 122 -1.34 5.24 -5.25
N PHE A 123 -2.45 5.51 -4.60
CA PHE A 123 -2.68 5.10 -3.22
C PHE A 123 -3.55 3.85 -3.17
N ASN A 124 -3.13 2.87 -2.37
CA ASN A 124 -3.86 1.64 -2.11
C ASN A 124 -3.91 1.37 -0.60
N PRO A 125 -4.93 1.88 0.12
CA PRO A 125 -5.09 1.61 1.55
C PRO A 125 -5.12 0.10 1.83
N GLU A 126 -4.62 -0.27 3.01
CA GLU A 126 -4.70 -1.62 3.55
C GLU A 126 -5.66 -1.63 4.76
N PHE A 127 -6.29 -2.77 4.99
CA PHE A 127 -7.20 -3.00 6.12
C PHE A 127 -6.82 -4.27 6.87
N LEU A 128 -5.54 -4.65 6.81
CA LEU A 128 -4.99 -5.84 7.45
C LEU A 128 -4.80 -5.58 8.95
N THR A 129 -5.04 -6.62 9.75
CA THR A 129 -4.64 -6.64 11.15
C THR A 129 -3.24 -7.24 11.28
N GLU A 130 -2.42 -6.73 12.20
CA GLU A 130 -1.04 -7.23 12.35
C GLU A 130 -0.99 -8.73 12.67
N ALA A 131 -1.91 -9.20 13.51
CA ALA A 131 -1.98 -10.60 13.92
C ALA A 131 -2.41 -11.56 12.81
N ASN A 132 -3.18 -11.10 11.80
CA ASN A 132 -3.77 -11.95 10.77
C ASN A 132 -3.49 -11.47 9.34
N ALA A 133 -2.40 -10.72 9.13
CA ALA A 133 -2.14 -10.01 7.89
C ALA A 133 -2.22 -10.90 6.62
N ASP A 134 -1.70 -12.12 6.66
CA ASP A 134 -1.75 -13.07 5.54
C ASP A 134 -3.18 -13.56 5.27
N TRP A 135 -3.92 -13.86 6.32
CA TRP A 135 -5.32 -14.27 6.21
C TRP A 135 -6.19 -13.13 5.68
N ASP A 136 -6.01 -11.94 6.25
CA ASP A 136 -6.73 -10.73 5.85
C ASP A 136 -6.47 -10.37 4.39
N PHE A 137 -5.20 -10.48 3.91
CA PHE A 137 -4.88 -10.26 2.50
C PHE A 137 -5.64 -11.24 1.58
N ARG A 138 -5.65 -12.53 1.92
CA ARG A 138 -6.30 -13.56 1.09
C ARG A 138 -7.82 -13.48 1.11
N ASN A 139 -8.41 -12.93 2.18
CA ASN A 139 -9.86 -12.90 2.41
C ASN A 139 -10.44 -11.49 2.31
N GLN A 140 -9.68 -10.51 1.81
CA GLN A 140 -10.22 -9.17 1.63
C GLN A 140 -11.35 -9.17 0.59
N ASN A 141 -12.39 -8.39 0.87
CA ASN A 141 -13.58 -8.29 0.02
C ASN A 141 -13.54 -7.07 -0.90
N ARG A 142 -12.56 -6.20 -0.74
CA ARG A 142 -12.37 -5.02 -1.56
C ARG A 142 -10.90 -4.60 -1.64
N VAL A 143 -10.53 -4.06 -2.79
CA VAL A 143 -9.29 -3.31 -3.03
C VAL A 143 -9.67 -1.90 -3.43
N ILE A 144 -9.15 -0.90 -2.73
CA ILE A 144 -9.39 0.51 -3.05
C ILE A 144 -8.14 1.07 -3.73
N LEU A 145 -8.31 1.73 -4.86
CA LEU A 145 -7.22 2.35 -5.62
C LEU A 145 -7.57 3.80 -5.92
N GLY A 146 -6.69 4.72 -5.54
CA GLY A 146 -6.86 6.15 -5.77
C GLY A 146 -5.64 6.78 -6.45
N GLY A 147 -5.87 7.58 -7.49
CA GLY A 147 -4.79 8.24 -8.22
C GLY A 147 -5.12 8.57 -9.68
N PRO A 148 -4.10 8.83 -10.52
CA PRO A 148 -4.29 9.06 -11.94
C PRO A 148 -4.95 7.86 -12.63
N LYS A 149 -6.04 8.12 -13.35
CA LYS A 149 -6.95 7.10 -13.91
C LYS A 149 -6.25 5.96 -14.64
N GLU A 150 -5.30 6.28 -15.51
CA GLU A 150 -4.61 5.24 -16.31
C GLU A 150 -3.67 4.38 -15.44
N SER A 151 -3.02 4.98 -14.44
CA SER A 151 -2.18 4.24 -13.49
C SER A 151 -3.02 3.35 -12.59
N VAL A 152 -4.16 3.83 -12.11
CA VAL A 152 -5.13 3.05 -11.32
C VAL A 152 -5.63 1.83 -12.11
N LYS A 153 -5.96 1.98 -13.40
CA LYS A 153 -6.36 0.85 -14.27
C LYS A 153 -5.25 -0.21 -14.40
N ILE A 154 -3.98 0.22 -14.50
CA ILE A 154 -2.85 -0.72 -14.59
C ILE A 154 -2.72 -1.51 -13.28
N VAL A 155 -2.79 -0.83 -12.13
CA VAL A 155 -2.73 -1.48 -10.82
C VAL A 155 -3.95 -2.39 -10.59
N ALA A 156 -5.14 -1.98 -11.00
CA ALA A 156 -6.35 -2.80 -10.92
C ALA A 156 -6.18 -4.15 -11.63
N LYS A 157 -5.61 -4.16 -12.85
CA LYS A 157 -5.32 -5.40 -13.60
C LYS A 157 -4.35 -6.35 -12.89
N ILE A 158 -3.46 -5.83 -12.01
CA ILE A 158 -2.60 -6.67 -11.18
C ILE A 158 -3.44 -7.39 -10.12
N PHE A 159 -4.34 -6.66 -9.45
CA PHE A 159 -5.25 -7.25 -8.47
C PHE A 159 -6.30 -8.18 -9.08
N GLU A 160 -6.73 -7.96 -10.32
CA GLU A 160 -7.64 -8.86 -11.07
C GLU A 160 -7.03 -10.26 -11.30
N LYS A 161 -5.69 -10.38 -11.30
CA LYS A 161 -5.00 -11.67 -11.42
C LYS A 161 -5.02 -12.49 -10.12
N VAL A 162 -5.36 -11.87 -8.98
CA VAL A 162 -5.37 -12.56 -7.69
C VAL A 162 -6.54 -13.53 -7.62
N ALA A 163 -6.25 -14.81 -7.47
CA ALA A 163 -7.25 -15.83 -7.19
C ALA A 163 -7.72 -15.70 -5.72
N TRP A 164 -8.59 -14.71 -5.46
CA TRP A 164 -9.12 -14.45 -4.13
C TRP A 164 -9.81 -15.68 -3.58
N ALA A 165 -9.26 -16.20 -2.49
CA ALA A 165 -9.60 -17.42 -1.76
C ALA A 165 -10.70 -18.26 -2.41
N ASN A 166 -10.46 -19.51 -2.76
CA ASN A 166 -11.32 -20.50 -3.44
C ASN A 166 -12.80 -20.55 -2.98
N ARG A 167 -13.46 -19.39 -2.91
CA ARG A 167 -14.86 -19.24 -2.54
C ARG A 167 -15.65 -18.79 -3.76
N PRO A 168 -16.46 -19.68 -4.38
CA PRO A 168 -17.27 -19.36 -5.58
C PRO A 168 -18.25 -18.18 -5.39
N LYS A 169 -18.39 -17.64 -4.17
CA LYS A 169 -19.28 -16.52 -3.80
C LYS A 169 -18.55 -15.25 -3.32
N PHE A 170 -17.21 -15.22 -3.28
CA PHE A 170 -16.46 -14.08 -2.79
C PHE A 170 -15.76 -13.40 -3.95
N THR A 171 -16.37 -12.38 -4.51
CA THR A 171 -15.74 -11.46 -5.44
C THR A 171 -15.10 -10.34 -4.65
N CYS A 172 -13.76 -10.17 -4.78
CA CYS A 172 -13.11 -8.97 -4.27
C CYS A 172 -13.44 -7.79 -5.20
N GLU A 173 -14.12 -6.79 -4.68
CA GLU A 173 -14.47 -5.60 -5.44
C GLU A 173 -13.25 -4.67 -5.59
N ILE A 174 -12.93 -4.24 -6.81
CA ILE A 174 -11.88 -3.25 -7.06
C ILE A 174 -12.51 -1.88 -7.24
N VAL A 175 -12.46 -1.07 -6.18
CA VAL A 175 -13.00 0.29 -6.14
C VAL A 175 -11.95 1.28 -6.63
N GLN A 176 -12.21 1.95 -7.76
CA GLN A 176 -11.36 2.99 -8.31
C GLN A 176 -11.93 4.37 -7.98
N THR A 177 -11.13 5.24 -7.35
CA THR A 177 -11.59 6.55 -6.88
C THR A 177 -10.48 7.61 -6.95
N SER A 178 -10.74 8.81 -6.45
CA SER A 178 -9.69 9.83 -6.28
C SER A 178 -8.70 9.42 -5.19
N SER A 179 -7.45 9.88 -5.28
CA SER A 179 -6.45 9.60 -4.26
C SER A 179 -6.87 10.10 -2.89
N THR A 180 -7.40 11.32 -2.83
CA THR A 180 -7.88 11.94 -1.58
C THR A 180 -9.02 11.13 -0.93
N THR A 181 -9.96 10.61 -1.73
CA THR A 181 -11.03 9.75 -1.22
C THR A 181 -10.47 8.44 -0.67
N ALA A 182 -9.53 7.79 -1.38
CA ALA A 182 -8.91 6.56 -0.92
C ALA A 182 -8.12 6.76 0.39
N GLU A 183 -7.34 7.85 0.50
CA GLU A 183 -6.60 8.23 1.70
C GLU A 183 -7.53 8.51 2.88
N LEU A 184 -8.60 9.29 2.64
CA LEU A 184 -9.60 9.60 3.68
C LEU A 184 -10.30 8.33 4.16
N THR A 185 -10.62 7.38 3.28
CA THR A 185 -11.24 6.11 3.65
C THR A 185 -10.38 5.35 4.68
N LYS A 186 -9.06 5.32 4.52
CA LYS A 186 -8.16 4.69 5.50
C LYS A 186 -8.24 5.38 6.86
N TYR A 187 -8.16 6.71 6.89
CA TYR A 187 -8.23 7.47 8.14
C TYR A 187 -9.58 7.30 8.85
N VAL A 188 -10.68 7.45 8.12
CA VAL A 188 -12.04 7.29 8.68
C VAL A 188 -12.21 5.90 9.27
N THR A 189 -11.77 4.84 8.56
CA THR A 189 -11.89 3.47 9.07
C THR A 189 -11.10 3.30 10.37
N ASN A 190 -9.84 3.75 10.42
CA ASN A 190 -9.01 3.62 11.62
C ASN A 190 -9.56 4.43 12.80
N CYS A 191 -9.98 5.68 12.57
CA CYS A 191 -10.56 6.54 13.60
C CYS A 191 -11.88 5.96 14.14
N TYR A 192 -12.73 5.43 13.26
CA TYR A 192 -13.99 4.81 13.66
C TYR A 192 -13.76 3.57 14.53
N LEU A 193 -12.79 2.71 14.18
CA LEU A 193 -12.42 1.56 15.01
C LEU A 193 -11.90 1.99 16.38
N ALA A 194 -11.02 3.00 16.44
CA ALA A 194 -10.49 3.54 17.69
C ALA A 194 -11.61 4.13 18.56
N MET A 195 -12.53 4.89 17.96
CA MET A 195 -13.70 5.45 18.66
C MET A 195 -14.58 4.35 19.24
N LYS A 196 -14.85 3.27 18.50
CA LYS A 196 -15.65 2.14 19.01
C LYS A 196 -15.00 1.48 20.22
N VAL A 197 -13.68 1.26 20.19
CA VAL A 197 -12.95 0.68 21.33
C VAL A 197 -13.01 1.60 22.55
N SER A 198 -12.75 2.91 22.36
CA SER A 198 -12.81 3.90 23.45
C SER A 198 -14.20 3.94 24.07
N PHE A 199 -15.24 4.05 23.24
CA PHE A 199 -16.64 4.06 23.72
C PHE A 199 -16.99 2.79 24.49
N SER A 200 -16.59 1.61 23.99
CA SER A 200 -16.88 0.34 24.69
C SER A 200 -16.18 0.26 26.04
N ASN A 201 -14.95 0.79 26.16
CA ASN A 201 -14.24 0.86 27.43
C ASN A 201 -14.95 1.77 28.45
N GLU A 202 -15.44 2.94 28.03
CA GLU A 202 -16.23 3.82 28.90
C GLU A 202 -17.51 3.14 29.40
N ILE A 203 -18.24 2.45 28.51
CA ILE A 203 -19.45 1.72 28.90
C ILE A 203 -19.12 0.57 29.87
N TYR A 204 -18.00 -0.14 29.65
CA TYR A 204 -17.56 -1.19 30.57
C TYR A 204 -17.26 -0.64 31.97
N GLN A 205 -16.56 0.50 32.07
CA GLN A 205 -16.27 1.15 33.35
C GLN A 205 -17.55 1.62 34.03
N LEU A 206 -18.49 2.22 33.29
CA LEU A 206 -19.79 2.64 33.80
C LEU A 206 -20.59 1.46 34.38
N ALA A 207 -20.65 0.35 33.62
CA ALA A 207 -21.34 -0.86 34.10
C ALA A 207 -20.73 -1.40 35.39
N GLY A 208 -19.40 -1.42 35.51
CA GLY A 208 -18.73 -1.81 36.76
C GLY A 208 -19.00 -0.90 37.93
N ALA A 209 -19.23 0.40 37.68
CA ALA A 209 -19.60 1.38 38.73
C ALA A 209 -21.06 1.29 39.21
N LEU A 210 -21.92 0.72 38.35
CA LEU A 210 -23.34 0.56 38.66
C LEU A 210 -23.68 -0.80 39.29
N GLY A 211 -22.74 -1.75 39.34
CA GLY A 211 -22.92 -3.11 39.84
C GLY A 211 -23.35 -4.04 38.71
#